data_2e87e0bd50aa8d78d1317aad617efd6f
#
_entry.id   2e87e0bd50aa8d78d1317aad617efd6f
#
_cell.length_a   1.000
_cell.length_b   1.000
_cell.length_c   1.000
_cell.angle_alpha   90.00
_cell.angle_beta   90.00
_cell.angle_gamma   90.00
#
_symmetry.space_group_name_H-M   'P 1'
#
loop_
_entity.id
_entity.type
_entity.pdbx_description
1 polymer ?
#
loop_
_entity_poly.entity_id
_entity_poly.type
_entity_poly.pdbx_seq_one_letter_code
_entity_poly.pdbx_strand_id
1 'polypeptide(L)'
;MKNVIILILLIVNFISCEKKETILTKDNSEIIKNHIVIKGDEDAFTDLTIKYGNSSKYGEILPYAMIMANKYNNGEGCYQVFMSVLSLNNSGSLELDISSIKKLNNSDKDFVMSYLLKGVKLKKPSCIITIEKLYRNGWGINKDIQKADEMKTEYKSIFK
;
A
#
# COMPACT_ATOMS: atom_id res chain seq x y z
N MET A 1 -52.83 21.02 9.30
CA MET A 1 -51.73 20.47 10.09
C MET A 1 -51.09 19.21 9.51
N LYS A 2 -51.81 18.27 8.89
CA LYS A 2 -51.21 17.07 8.28
C LYS A 2 -50.18 17.34 7.17
N ASN A 3 -50.39 18.37 6.36
CA ASN A 3 -49.48 18.67 5.24
C ASN A 3 -48.14 19.31 5.63
N VAL A 4 -48.07 19.92 6.83
CA VAL A 4 -46.84 20.52 7.36
C VAL A 4 -45.89 19.45 7.92
N ILE A 5 -46.46 18.38 8.50
CA ILE A 5 -45.70 17.25 9.04
C ILE A 5 -45.03 16.45 7.92
N ILE A 6 -45.69 16.29 6.78
CA ILE A 6 -45.14 15.59 5.59
C ILE A 6 -43.98 16.40 4.99
N LEU A 7 -44.05 17.71 4.99
CA LEU A 7 -42.99 18.58 4.47
C LEU A 7 -41.71 18.53 5.35
N ILE A 8 -41.89 18.45 6.67
CA ILE A 8 -40.74 18.33 7.63
C ILE A 8 -40.06 16.97 7.50
N LEU A 9 -40.83 15.89 7.27
CA LEU A 9 -40.26 14.54 7.06
C LEU A 9 -39.47 14.41 5.74
N LEU A 10 -39.81 15.18 4.72
CA LEU A 10 -39.07 15.21 3.45
C LEU A 10 -37.74 16.00 3.56
N ILE A 11 -37.67 17.01 4.42
CA ILE A 11 -36.48 17.84 4.60
C ILE A 11 -35.40 17.06 5.38
N VAL A 12 -35.79 16.18 6.32
CA VAL A 12 -34.83 15.40 7.14
C VAL A 12 -34.06 14.36 6.30
N ASN A 13 -34.61 13.91 5.16
CA ASN A 13 -33.92 12.93 4.29
C ASN A 13 -32.86 13.55 3.37
N PHE A 14 -32.77 14.88 3.25
CA PHE A 14 -31.73 15.55 2.44
C PHE A 14 -30.47 15.94 3.22
N ILE A 15 -30.45 15.78 4.56
CA ILE A 15 -29.30 16.20 5.41
C ILE A 15 -28.30 15.06 5.61
N SER A 16 -28.55 13.83 5.12
CA SER A 16 -27.69 12.67 5.34
C SER A 16 -26.84 12.29 4.12
N CYS A 17 -26.45 13.26 3.33
CA CYS A 17 -25.37 13.07 2.35
C CYS A 17 -24.21 13.98 2.77
N GLU A 18 -23.54 13.66 3.89
CA GLU A 18 -22.22 14.19 4.16
C GLU A 18 -21.31 13.72 3.02
N LYS A 19 -21.10 14.60 2.04
CA LYS A 19 -19.94 14.51 1.16
C LYS A 19 -18.73 14.41 2.07
N LYS A 20 -18.08 13.23 2.11
CA LYS A 20 -16.71 13.09 2.54
C LYS A 20 -15.90 13.99 1.58
N GLU A 21 -15.85 15.28 1.85
CA GLU A 21 -14.93 16.18 1.16
C GLU A 21 -13.53 15.66 1.44
N THR A 22 -12.85 15.30 0.38
CA THR A 22 -11.42 14.98 0.40
C THR A 22 -10.67 16.25 0.80
N ILE A 23 -10.53 16.48 2.11
CA ILE A 23 -9.86 17.65 2.67
C ILE A 23 -8.34 17.38 2.58
N LEU A 24 -7.78 17.48 1.39
CA LEU A 24 -6.34 17.45 1.15
C LEU A 24 -5.81 18.87 0.93
N THR A 25 -5.90 19.69 1.97
CA THR A 25 -5.13 20.93 2.05
C THR A 25 -3.73 20.62 2.62
N LYS A 26 -2.76 21.52 2.42
CA LYS A 26 -1.38 21.39 2.92
C LYS A 26 -1.31 21.13 4.43
N ASP A 27 -2.30 21.60 5.16
CA ASP A 27 -2.45 21.47 6.62
C ASP A 27 -2.83 20.05 7.08
N ASN A 28 -3.53 19.28 6.24
CA ASN A 28 -3.98 17.94 6.63
C ASN A 28 -2.92 16.85 6.51
N SER A 29 -1.80 17.14 5.86
CA SER A 29 -0.71 16.17 5.71
C SER A 29 -0.14 15.73 7.06
N GLU A 30 -0.01 16.65 8.01
CA GLU A 30 0.48 16.34 9.37
C GLU A 30 -0.54 15.53 10.16
N ILE A 31 -1.82 15.81 10.02
CA ILE A 31 -2.90 15.04 10.66
C ILE A 31 -2.90 13.60 10.15
N ILE A 32 -2.83 13.41 8.83
CA ILE A 32 -2.75 12.09 8.19
C ILE A 32 -1.53 11.32 8.71
N LYS A 33 -0.36 11.93 8.72
CA LYS A 33 0.88 11.32 9.22
C LYS A 33 0.77 10.93 10.70
N ASN A 34 0.20 11.79 11.53
CA ASN A 34 -0.03 11.49 12.95
C ASN A 34 -0.99 10.33 13.16
N HIS A 35 -2.07 10.22 12.37
CA HIS A 35 -2.99 9.08 12.44
C HIS A 35 -2.29 7.76 12.09
N ILE A 36 -1.43 7.75 11.06
CA ILE A 36 -0.63 6.58 10.69
C ILE A 36 0.29 6.18 11.86
N VAL A 37 1.06 7.14 12.39
CA VAL A 37 2.11 6.86 13.38
C VAL A 37 1.52 6.41 14.73
N ILE A 38 0.44 7.08 15.17
CA ILE A 38 -0.14 6.87 16.51
C ILE A 38 -1.16 5.74 16.51
N LYS A 39 -2.03 5.67 15.48
CA LYS A 39 -3.20 4.78 15.47
C LYS A 39 -3.06 3.59 14.50
N GLY A 40 -2.10 3.63 13.54
CA GLY A 40 -2.03 2.65 12.46
C GLY A 40 -3.22 2.72 11.50
N ASP A 41 -3.73 3.94 11.28
CA ASP A 41 -4.91 4.21 10.45
C ASP A 41 -4.62 3.84 8.98
N GLU A 42 -5.29 2.79 8.51
CA GLU A 42 -5.11 2.24 7.16
C GLU A 42 -5.66 3.16 6.07
N ASP A 43 -6.76 3.86 6.34
CA ASP A 43 -7.33 4.83 5.38
C ASP A 43 -6.37 6.01 5.21
N ALA A 44 -5.86 6.55 6.32
CA ALA A 44 -4.86 7.62 6.29
C ALA A 44 -3.58 7.17 5.57
N PHE A 45 -3.15 5.91 5.75
CA PHE A 45 -1.99 5.37 5.04
C PHE A 45 -2.26 5.23 3.55
N THR A 46 -3.46 4.79 3.16
CA THR A 46 -3.88 4.70 1.76
C THR A 46 -3.88 6.08 1.10
N ASP A 47 -4.45 7.09 1.75
CA ASP A 47 -4.45 8.47 1.25
C ASP A 47 -3.02 9.00 1.05
N LEU A 48 -2.12 8.72 2.00
CA LEU A 48 -0.71 9.10 1.90
C LEU A 48 -0.03 8.42 0.71
N THR A 49 -0.26 7.12 0.52
CA THR A 49 0.36 6.35 -0.57
C THR A 49 -0.12 6.81 -1.94
N ILE A 50 -1.42 7.12 -2.08
CA ILE A 50 -1.98 7.69 -3.32
C ILE A 50 -1.37 9.07 -3.60
N LYS A 51 -1.32 9.95 -2.60
CA LYS A 51 -0.78 11.30 -2.74
C LYS A 51 0.66 11.30 -3.22
N TYR A 52 1.52 10.55 -2.55
CA TYR A 52 2.95 10.51 -2.86
C TYR A 52 3.27 9.63 -4.07
N GLY A 53 2.52 8.55 -4.30
CA GLY A 53 2.63 7.72 -5.49
C GLY A 53 2.35 8.51 -6.76
N ASN A 54 1.26 9.29 -6.79
CA ASN A 54 0.91 10.15 -7.92
C ASN A 54 1.93 11.27 -8.20
N SER A 55 2.70 11.67 -7.21
CA SER A 55 3.77 12.66 -7.35
C SER A 55 5.16 12.06 -7.54
N SER A 56 5.26 10.75 -7.72
CA SER A 56 6.52 9.99 -7.82
C SER A 56 7.46 10.18 -6.62
N LYS A 57 6.90 10.50 -5.45
CA LYS A 57 7.63 10.72 -4.19
C LYS A 57 7.57 9.51 -3.27
N TYR A 58 7.81 8.33 -3.81
CA TYR A 58 7.74 7.08 -3.03
C TYR A 58 8.67 7.05 -1.80
N GLY A 59 9.81 7.75 -1.87
CA GLY A 59 10.70 7.88 -0.70
C GLY A 59 10.05 8.52 0.53
N GLU A 60 9.07 9.40 0.32
CA GLU A 60 8.31 10.03 1.39
C GLU A 60 7.36 9.04 2.09
N ILE A 61 7.02 7.93 1.42
CA ILE A 61 6.16 6.87 1.98
C ILE A 61 6.96 5.96 2.92
N LEU A 62 8.25 5.75 2.66
CA LEU A 62 9.07 4.74 3.31
C LEU A 62 8.99 4.73 4.85
N PRO A 63 9.15 5.85 5.57
CA PRO A 63 9.09 5.84 7.03
C PRO A 63 7.73 5.40 7.57
N TYR A 64 6.64 5.80 6.92
CA TYR A 64 5.28 5.41 7.30
C TYR A 64 4.98 3.96 6.94
N ALA A 65 5.45 3.49 5.79
CA ALA A 65 5.37 2.09 5.39
C ALA A 65 6.08 1.17 6.40
N MET A 66 7.27 1.56 6.87
CA MET A 66 7.99 0.82 7.91
C MET A 66 7.23 0.79 9.25
N ILE A 67 6.60 1.90 9.64
CA ILE A 67 5.76 1.95 10.85
C ILE A 67 4.55 1.02 10.69
N MET A 68 3.83 1.11 9.59
CA MET A 68 2.69 0.25 9.30
C MET A 68 3.08 -1.23 9.29
N ALA A 69 4.17 -1.57 8.60
CA ALA A 69 4.65 -2.95 8.54
C ALA A 69 5.11 -3.49 9.90
N ASN A 70 5.86 -2.70 10.68
CA ASN A 70 6.54 -3.21 11.87
C ASN A 70 5.71 -3.07 13.15
N LYS A 71 5.06 -1.94 13.34
CA LYS A 71 4.27 -1.68 14.55
C LYS A 71 2.86 -2.26 14.44
N TYR A 72 2.25 -2.18 13.26
CA TYR A 72 0.85 -2.55 13.06
C TYR A 72 0.65 -3.84 12.26
N ASN A 73 1.73 -4.53 11.86
CA ASN A 73 1.68 -5.75 11.04
C ASN A 73 0.81 -5.60 9.78
N ASN A 74 0.86 -4.43 9.16
CA ASN A 74 0.07 -4.13 7.98
C ASN A 74 0.76 -4.64 6.72
N GLY A 75 0.07 -5.48 5.93
CA GLY A 75 0.62 -6.08 4.71
C GLY A 75 0.84 -5.07 3.58
N GLU A 76 0.01 -4.01 3.50
CA GLU A 76 0.25 -2.91 2.55
C GLU A 76 1.52 -2.16 2.90
N GLY A 77 1.77 -1.89 4.20
CA GLY A 77 3.03 -1.32 4.65
C GLY A 77 4.24 -2.14 4.17
N CYS A 78 4.15 -3.47 4.23
CA CYS A 78 5.22 -4.34 3.72
C CYS A 78 5.46 -4.14 2.21
N TYR A 79 4.39 -4.07 1.42
CA TYR A 79 4.49 -3.83 -0.03
C TYR A 79 5.06 -2.45 -0.34
N GLN A 80 4.62 -1.43 0.39
CA GLN A 80 5.08 -0.05 0.19
C GLN A 80 6.54 0.16 0.58
N VAL A 81 7.10 -0.59 1.54
CA VAL A 81 8.56 -0.60 1.81
C VAL A 81 9.31 -1.08 0.57
N PHE A 82 8.90 -2.20 -0.02
CA PHE A 82 9.51 -2.72 -1.25
C PHE A 82 9.48 -1.70 -2.37
N MET A 83 8.30 -1.12 -2.67
CA MET A 83 8.12 -0.16 -3.75
C MET A 83 8.93 1.13 -3.52
N SER A 84 8.98 1.63 -2.29
CA SER A 84 9.72 2.85 -1.94
C SER A 84 11.22 2.69 -2.14
N VAL A 85 11.80 1.57 -1.70
CA VAL A 85 13.24 1.31 -1.88
C VAL A 85 13.60 1.15 -3.36
N LEU A 86 12.76 0.44 -4.13
CA LEU A 86 12.94 0.33 -5.58
C LEU A 86 12.93 1.70 -6.26
N SER A 87 11.98 2.56 -5.88
CA SER A 87 11.87 3.92 -6.43
C SER A 87 13.10 4.77 -6.10
N LEU A 88 13.58 4.72 -4.86
CA LEU A 88 14.78 5.45 -4.44
C LEU A 88 16.03 5.05 -5.23
N ASN A 89 16.12 3.78 -5.63
CA ASN A 89 17.25 3.27 -6.42
C ASN A 89 17.05 3.41 -7.94
N ASN A 90 15.87 3.81 -8.40
CA ASN A 90 15.52 3.96 -9.82
C ASN A 90 15.30 5.43 -10.20
N SER A 91 16.19 6.32 -9.75
CA SER A 91 16.10 7.76 -9.95
C SER A 91 15.87 8.13 -11.42
N GLY A 92 14.67 8.63 -11.73
CA GLY A 92 14.30 9.17 -13.04
C GLY A 92 13.32 8.31 -13.87
N SER A 93 12.94 7.12 -13.45
CA SER A 93 11.87 6.37 -14.11
C SER A 93 10.52 6.63 -13.46
N LEU A 94 9.53 7.08 -14.26
CA LEU A 94 8.14 7.21 -13.84
C LEU A 94 7.46 5.84 -13.68
N GLU A 95 8.02 4.78 -14.29
CA GLU A 95 7.50 3.43 -14.20
C GLU A 95 8.30 2.63 -13.16
N LEU A 96 7.61 2.22 -12.09
CA LEU A 96 8.15 1.29 -11.10
C LEU A 96 8.12 -0.13 -11.66
N ASP A 97 9.22 -0.52 -12.29
CA ASP A 97 9.43 -1.90 -12.73
C ASP A 97 10.04 -2.73 -11.59
N ILE A 98 9.29 -3.75 -11.13
CA ILE A 98 9.76 -4.68 -10.09
C ILE A 98 11.03 -5.43 -10.50
N SER A 99 11.34 -5.55 -11.79
CA SER A 99 12.58 -6.15 -12.26
C SER A 99 13.81 -5.32 -11.87
N SER A 100 13.64 -4.05 -11.51
CA SER A 100 14.71 -3.16 -11.06
C SER A 100 15.36 -3.62 -9.75
N ILE A 101 14.75 -4.54 -9.01
CA ILE A 101 15.37 -5.23 -7.86
C ILE A 101 16.75 -5.84 -8.21
N LYS A 102 16.99 -6.20 -9.48
CA LYS A 102 18.30 -6.69 -9.94
C LYS A 102 19.41 -5.66 -9.74
N LYS A 103 19.07 -4.36 -9.77
CA LYS A 103 20.03 -3.26 -9.66
C LYS A 103 20.41 -2.94 -8.20
N LEU A 104 19.62 -3.43 -7.24
CA LEU A 104 19.90 -3.23 -5.83
C LEU A 104 21.18 -3.97 -5.42
N ASN A 105 21.93 -3.40 -4.48
CA ASN A 105 22.98 -4.14 -3.77
C ASN A 105 22.37 -5.26 -2.90
N ASN A 106 23.20 -6.16 -2.41
CA ASN A 106 22.71 -7.34 -1.67
C ASN A 106 21.98 -6.97 -0.38
N SER A 107 22.46 -5.96 0.36
CA SER A 107 21.83 -5.51 1.60
C SER A 107 20.42 -4.98 1.35
N ASP A 108 20.25 -4.15 0.33
CA ASP A 108 18.94 -3.60 -0.03
C ASP A 108 18.00 -4.68 -0.56
N LYS A 109 18.52 -5.67 -1.32
CA LYS A 109 17.74 -6.84 -1.75
C LYS A 109 17.22 -7.63 -0.56
N ASP A 110 18.09 -7.97 0.36
CA ASP A 110 17.72 -8.73 1.56
C ASP A 110 16.70 -7.96 2.39
N PHE A 111 16.89 -6.66 2.52
CA PHE A 111 15.97 -5.77 3.22
C PHE A 111 14.57 -5.82 2.58
N VAL A 112 14.44 -5.52 1.30
CA VAL A 112 13.12 -5.48 0.63
C VAL A 112 12.47 -6.86 0.56
N MET A 113 13.27 -7.92 0.37
CA MET A 113 12.77 -9.29 0.37
C MET A 113 12.21 -9.69 1.73
N SER A 114 12.84 -9.25 2.84
CA SER A 114 12.32 -9.52 4.19
C SER A 114 10.91 -8.96 4.39
N TYR A 115 10.64 -7.75 3.88
CA TYR A 115 9.31 -7.14 3.93
C TYR A 115 8.32 -7.82 3.00
N LEU A 116 8.72 -8.16 1.77
CA LEU A 116 7.83 -8.91 0.87
C LEU A 116 7.42 -10.25 1.49
N LEU A 117 8.37 -11.01 2.05
CA LEU A 117 8.08 -12.29 2.71
C LEU A 117 7.18 -12.11 3.95
N LYS A 118 7.37 -11.01 4.71
CA LYS A 118 6.46 -10.65 5.79
C LYS A 118 5.05 -10.38 5.26
N GLY A 119 4.92 -9.63 4.17
CA GLY A 119 3.64 -9.35 3.52
C GLY A 119 2.96 -10.61 2.97
N VAL A 120 3.73 -11.59 2.47
CA VAL A 120 3.20 -12.91 2.09
C VAL A 120 2.60 -13.62 3.30
N LYS A 121 3.31 -13.68 4.44
CA LYS A 121 2.78 -14.25 5.69
C LYS A 121 1.51 -13.56 6.17
N LEU A 122 1.37 -12.27 5.91
CA LEU A 122 0.16 -11.48 6.18
C LEU A 122 -0.91 -11.62 5.07
N LYS A 123 -0.71 -12.53 4.12
CA LYS A 123 -1.61 -12.81 2.98
C LYS A 123 -1.92 -11.57 2.13
N LYS A 124 -0.97 -10.63 2.04
CA LYS A 124 -1.14 -9.46 1.18
C LYS A 124 -0.99 -9.84 -0.30
N PRO A 125 -2.06 -9.69 -1.12
CA PRO A 125 -2.04 -10.10 -2.53
C PRO A 125 -0.92 -9.49 -3.34
N SER A 126 -0.63 -8.20 -3.14
CA SER A 126 0.44 -7.48 -3.86
C SER A 126 1.82 -8.10 -3.59
N CYS A 127 2.11 -8.49 -2.33
CA CYS A 127 3.35 -9.15 -1.98
C CYS A 127 3.46 -10.55 -2.60
N ILE A 128 2.37 -11.32 -2.57
CA ILE A 128 2.34 -12.68 -3.12
C ILE A 128 2.57 -12.66 -4.64
N ILE A 129 1.86 -11.78 -5.38
CA ILE A 129 2.04 -11.63 -6.83
C ILE A 129 3.46 -11.16 -7.16
N THR A 130 4.01 -10.26 -6.35
CA THR A 130 5.36 -9.74 -6.56
C THR A 130 6.38 -10.86 -6.39
N ILE A 131 6.34 -11.61 -5.30
CA ILE A 131 7.23 -12.76 -5.05
C ILE A 131 7.08 -13.83 -6.14
N GLU A 132 5.84 -14.12 -6.58
CA GLU A 132 5.59 -15.02 -7.70
C GLU A 132 6.37 -14.60 -8.94
N LYS A 133 6.27 -13.33 -9.33
CA LYS A 133 6.98 -12.79 -10.49
C LYS A 133 8.50 -12.82 -10.33
N LEU A 134 9.01 -12.52 -9.13
CA LEU A 134 10.44 -12.59 -8.84
C LEU A 134 10.98 -14.00 -9.02
N TYR A 135 10.33 -15.03 -8.46
CA TYR A 135 10.73 -16.43 -8.64
C TYR A 135 10.60 -16.89 -10.09
N ARG A 136 9.50 -16.56 -10.75
CA ARG A 136 9.26 -16.99 -12.14
C ARG A 136 10.30 -16.48 -13.11
N ASN A 137 10.76 -15.25 -12.92
CA ASN A 137 11.68 -14.58 -13.84
C ASN A 137 13.14 -14.58 -13.36
N GLY A 138 13.42 -14.96 -12.10
CA GLY A 138 14.75 -14.86 -11.52
C GLY A 138 15.20 -13.41 -11.33
N TRP A 139 14.28 -12.51 -10.98
CA TRP A 139 14.61 -11.11 -10.75
C TRP A 139 15.11 -10.88 -9.33
N GLY A 140 16.41 -10.61 -9.20
CA GLY A 140 17.07 -10.36 -7.91
C GLY A 140 17.22 -11.58 -6.99
N ILE A 141 16.62 -12.71 -7.36
CA ILE A 141 16.71 -14.00 -6.68
C ILE A 141 16.87 -15.12 -7.71
N ASN A 142 17.25 -16.31 -7.26
CA ASN A 142 17.32 -17.47 -8.16
C ASN A 142 15.95 -17.81 -8.72
N LYS A 143 15.89 -18.08 -10.04
CA LYS A 143 14.67 -18.52 -10.69
C LYS A 143 14.21 -19.86 -10.10
N ASP A 144 12.93 -19.92 -9.71
CA ASP A 144 12.32 -21.12 -9.10
C ASP A 144 10.84 -21.17 -9.49
N ILE A 145 10.55 -21.99 -10.52
CA ILE A 145 9.19 -22.11 -11.06
C ILE A 145 8.24 -22.80 -10.06
N GLN A 146 8.76 -23.77 -9.29
CA GLN A 146 7.94 -24.47 -8.31
C GLN A 146 7.44 -23.48 -7.22
N LYS A 147 8.34 -22.68 -6.65
CA LYS A 147 7.94 -21.63 -5.69
C LYS A 147 7.02 -20.57 -6.29
N ALA A 148 7.23 -20.21 -7.56
CA ALA A 148 6.31 -19.30 -8.23
C ALA A 148 4.89 -19.88 -8.34
N ASP A 149 4.76 -21.17 -8.65
CA ASP A 149 3.45 -21.85 -8.75
C ASP A 149 2.79 -22.03 -7.37
N GLU A 150 3.57 -22.25 -6.30
CA GLU A 150 3.09 -22.23 -4.92
C GLU A 150 2.50 -20.86 -4.57
N MET A 151 3.22 -19.77 -4.85
CA MET A 151 2.71 -18.41 -4.62
C MET A 151 1.46 -18.09 -5.44
N LYS A 152 1.39 -18.55 -6.69
CA LYS A 152 0.18 -18.42 -7.53
C LYS A 152 -1.01 -19.15 -6.94
N THR A 153 -0.79 -20.31 -6.34
CA THR A 153 -1.84 -21.10 -5.69
C THR A 153 -2.31 -20.41 -4.43
N GLU A 154 -1.40 -19.90 -3.61
CA GLU A 154 -1.72 -19.12 -2.42
C GLU A 154 -2.53 -17.86 -2.76
N TYR A 155 -2.12 -17.11 -3.78
CA TYR A 155 -2.89 -15.96 -4.27
C TYR A 155 -4.34 -16.33 -4.59
N LYS A 156 -4.55 -17.42 -5.33
CA LYS A 156 -5.91 -17.88 -5.70
C LYS A 156 -6.74 -18.28 -4.48
N SER A 157 -6.11 -18.73 -3.40
CA SER A 157 -6.81 -19.14 -2.19
C SER A 157 -7.42 -17.98 -1.39
N ILE A 158 -6.91 -16.77 -1.59
CA ILE A 158 -7.39 -15.56 -0.89
C ILE A 158 -8.76 -15.10 -1.43
N PHE A 159 -9.08 -15.44 -2.69
CA PHE A 159 -10.30 -14.98 -3.37
C PHE A 159 -11.35 -16.10 -3.54
N LYS A 160 -11.20 -17.22 -2.85
CA LYS A 160 -12.21 -18.28 -2.76
C LYS A 160 -13.08 -18.11 -1.51
#